data_235dca3bab07ff8fdea6f33b381f3f39
#
_entry.id   235dca3bab07ff8fdea6f33b381f3f39
#
_cell.length_a   1.000
_cell.length_b   1.000
_cell.length_c   1.000
_cell.angle_alpha   90.00
_cell.angle_beta   90.00
_cell.angle_gamma   90.00
#
_symmetry.space_group_name_H-M   'P 1'
#
loop_
_entity.id
_entity.type
_entity.pdbx_description
1 polymer ?
#
loop_
_entity_poly.entity_id
_entity_poly.type
_entity_poly.pdbx_seq_one_letter_code
_entity_poly.pdbx_strand_id
1 'polypeptide(L)'
;MPPHETTDRPARSPSEARRLGERLRQLRVSAGLTQSELAGERFSKEYISQIERGKTRPSRETVDWLAARLGVDPGLLASGVATDERRRLEGALARAEALYQANEDEEAAEAFDALLGPARASGAPELQLRALCGSALARMRIGEHRGSLELLLEARALSEGGTFSDLERAEVLFWLGCCRYQLTSVQTALGLFNEALALAERSALPCDALQANILSWRSRCWQRQRDYEAARDDVERALELSQGVEDPRTIGAAYFQASLIADREGHWVLARTYAERAREAYARLADRVHVSQLTNNLGGLNFLLGNVEQAIELLKESFALALEIGRDADAGRAVSSLAQIHLRSGKVAEAEVQARRALELLGGRIDYVDEIGSAQLVLGRSLLEQGRLEEAEAAFVAAEASFDELGSASHRASAWVARGDLAARRGDYARAAELYRMAAEALQDVRF
;
A
#
# COMPACT_ATOMS: atom_id res chain seq x y z
N MET A 1 10.97 -44.39 -37.30
CA MET A 1 10.23 -44.23 -36.02
C MET A 1 10.76 -42.98 -35.33
N PRO A 2 10.01 -41.87 -35.28
CA PRO A 2 10.37 -40.72 -34.47
C PRO A 2 9.88 -40.91 -33.03
N PRO A 3 10.57 -40.32 -32.02
CA PRO A 3 10.22 -40.45 -30.61
C PRO A 3 8.98 -39.63 -30.27
N HIS A 4 8.11 -40.22 -29.42
CA HIS A 4 6.95 -39.58 -28.84
C HIS A 4 7.41 -38.45 -27.90
N GLU A 5 7.10 -37.21 -28.23
CA GLU A 5 7.10 -36.08 -27.32
C GLU A 5 5.95 -36.26 -26.30
N THR A 6 6.30 -36.65 -25.09
CA THR A 6 5.44 -36.54 -23.92
C THR A 6 5.43 -35.08 -23.50
N THR A 7 4.39 -34.34 -23.89
CA THR A 7 4.07 -33.02 -23.30
C THR A 7 3.72 -33.23 -21.82
N ASP A 8 4.70 -32.98 -20.99
CA ASP A 8 4.57 -32.90 -19.53
C ASP A 8 3.78 -31.61 -19.17
N ARG A 9 2.46 -31.76 -18.98
CA ARG A 9 1.62 -30.69 -18.44
C ARG A 9 1.77 -30.73 -16.92
N PRO A 10 2.01 -29.57 -16.25
CA PRO A 10 2.17 -29.53 -14.80
C PRO A 10 0.93 -30.12 -14.10
N ALA A 11 1.17 -31.02 -13.17
CA ALA A 11 0.14 -31.71 -12.39
C ALA A 11 -0.63 -30.68 -11.56
N ARG A 12 -1.89 -30.43 -11.94
CA ARG A 12 -2.84 -29.67 -11.12
C ARG A 12 -3.09 -30.42 -9.81
N SER A 13 -3.21 -29.69 -8.70
CA SER A 13 -3.16 -30.20 -7.33
C SER A 13 -4.19 -31.33 -7.01
N PRO A 14 -3.88 -32.25 -6.06
CA PRO A 14 -4.78 -33.32 -5.61
C PRO A 14 -6.15 -32.81 -5.10
N SER A 15 -6.24 -31.56 -4.69
CA SER A 15 -7.45 -30.91 -4.16
C SER A 15 -8.55 -30.67 -5.22
N GLU A 16 -8.19 -30.38 -6.50
CA GLU A 16 -9.17 -30.16 -7.56
C GLU A 16 -9.89 -31.46 -7.95
N ALA A 17 -9.16 -32.56 -8.10
CA ALA A 17 -9.75 -33.87 -8.42
C ALA A 17 -10.73 -34.32 -7.33
N ARG A 18 -10.40 -34.04 -6.06
CA ARG A 18 -11.26 -34.36 -4.92
C ARG A 18 -12.55 -33.53 -4.92
N ARG A 19 -12.44 -32.23 -5.17
CA ARG A 19 -13.63 -31.32 -5.26
C ARG A 19 -14.57 -31.69 -6.41
N LEU A 20 -14.01 -32.00 -7.59
CA LEU A 20 -14.79 -32.49 -8.72
C LEU A 20 -15.48 -33.81 -8.36
N GLY A 21 -14.79 -34.75 -7.72
CA GLY A 21 -15.35 -36.04 -7.29
C GLY A 21 -16.49 -35.88 -6.28
N GLU A 22 -16.33 -34.99 -5.30
CA GLU A 22 -17.37 -34.66 -4.31
C GLU A 22 -18.63 -34.06 -5.01
N ARG A 23 -18.45 -33.12 -5.95
CA ARG A 23 -19.54 -32.54 -6.74
C ARG A 23 -20.25 -33.59 -7.61
N LEU A 24 -19.47 -34.42 -8.29
CA LEU A 24 -20.04 -35.50 -9.10
C LEU A 24 -20.93 -36.40 -8.25
N ARG A 25 -20.49 -36.80 -7.05
CA ARG A 25 -21.26 -37.61 -6.12
C ARG A 25 -22.53 -36.91 -5.67
N GLN A 26 -22.43 -35.59 -5.31
CA GLN A 26 -23.61 -34.81 -4.89
C GLN A 26 -24.66 -34.73 -6.00
N LEU A 27 -24.23 -34.34 -7.22
CA LEU A 27 -25.12 -34.24 -8.38
C LEU A 27 -25.75 -35.58 -8.74
N ARG A 28 -24.98 -36.68 -8.71
CA ARG A 28 -25.50 -38.03 -8.98
C ARG A 28 -26.54 -38.43 -7.94
N VAL A 29 -26.28 -38.21 -6.65
CA VAL A 29 -27.22 -38.54 -5.56
C VAL A 29 -28.50 -37.69 -5.68
N SER A 30 -28.37 -36.40 -5.98
CA SER A 30 -29.51 -35.50 -6.22
C SER A 30 -30.33 -35.92 -7.43
N ALA A 31 -29.71 -36.48 -8.46
CA ALA A 31 -30.38 -37.05 -9.62
C ALA A 31 -30.98 -38.47 -9.37
N GLY A 32 -30.80 -39.03 -8.18
CA GLY A 32 -31.31 -40.35 -7.82
C GLY A 32 -30.57 -41.51 -8.49
N LEU A 33 -29.42 -41.28 -9.11
CA LEU A 33 -28.69 -42.30 -9.88
C LEU A 33 -27.70 -43.08 -9.01
N THR A 34 -27.56 -44.38 -9.30
CA THR A 34 -26.45 -45.20 -8.80
C THR A 34 -25.17 -44.93 -9.61
N GLN A 35 -24.01 -45.33 -9.11
CA GLN A 35 -22.74 -45.24 -9.86
C GLN A 35 -22.79 -46.02 -11.17
N SER A 36 -23.47 -47.15 -11.21
CA SER A 36 -23.63 -47.97 -12.41
C SER A 36 -24.53 -47.30 -13.45
N GLU A 37 -25.65 -46.70 -13.03
CA GLU A 37 -26.55 -45.96 -13.90
C GLU A 37 -25.88 -44.71 -14.48
N LEU A 38 -25.08 -43.98 -13.67
CA LEU A 38 -24.30 -42.85 -14.18
C LEU A 38 -23.25 -43.29 -15.17
N ALA A 39 -22.56 -44.43 -14.94
CA ALA A 39 -21.53 -44.97 -15.83
C ALA A 39 -22.11 -45.35 -17.21
N GLY A 40 -23.37 -45.83 -17.24
CA GLY A 40 -24.01 -46.29 -18.47
C GLY A 40 -23.20 -47.37 -19.17
N GLU A 41 -23.25 -47.39 -20.49
CA GLU A 41 -22.48 -48.31 -21.33
C GLU A 41 -21.04 -47.82 -21.66
N ARG A 42 -20.74 -46.55 -21.31
CA ARG A 42 -19.46 -45.92 -21.72
C ARG A 42 -18.34 -46.13 -20.71
N PHE A 43 -18.66 -46.24 -19.42
CA PHE A 43 -17.70 -46.35 -18.33
C PHE A 43 -18.04 -47.48 -17.38
N SER A 44 -17.08 -47.91 -16.56
CA SER A 44 -17.35 -48.86 -15.48
C SER A 44 -17.78 -48.13 -14.20
N LYS A 45 -18.50 -48.84 -13.34
CA LYS A 45 -18.89 -48.37 -12.01
C LYS A 45 -17.64 -47.99 -11.19
N GLU A 46 -16.55 -48.80 -11.33
CA GLU A 46 -15.30 -48.61 -10.66
C GLU A 46 -14.64 -47.28 -11.06
N TYR A 47 -14.72 -46.91 -12.35
CA TYR A 47 -14.16 -45.64 -12.85
C TYR A 47 -14.92 -44.45 -12.26
N ILE A 48 -16.27 -44.49 -12.22
CA ILE A 48 -17.05 -43.42 -11.54
C ILE A 48 -16.68 -43.35 -10.06
N SER A 49 -16.55 -44.49 -9.37
CA SER A 49 -16.16 -44.53 -7.97
C SER A 49 -14.74 -43.94 -7.73
N GLN A 50 -13.79 -44.14 -8.66
CA GLN A 50 -12.46 -43.55 -8.58
C GLN A 50 -12.49 -42.03 -8.76
N ILE A 51 -13.31 -41.53 -9.70
CA ILE A 51 -13.50 -40.07 -9.89
C ILE A 51 -14.12 -39.48 -8.61
N GLU A 52 -15.20 -40.06 -8.08
CA GLU A 52 -15.89 -39.57 -6.88
C GLU A 52 -14.99 -39.52 -5.64
N ARG A 53 -13.97 -40.42 -5.57
CA ARG A 53 -12.95 -40.41 -4.49
C ARG A 53 -11.77 -39.51 -4.77
N GLY A 54 -11.74 -38.82 -5.91
CA GLY A 54 -10.62 -37.99 -6.32
C GLY A 54 -9.34 -38.77 -6.68
N LYS A 55 -9.45 -40.09 -6.89
CA LYS A 55 -8.30 -40.94 -7.25
C LYS A 55 -7.93 -40.90 -8.73
N THR A 56 -8.89 -40.50 -9.56
CA THR A 56 -8.73 -40.40 -11.01
C THR A 56 -9.33 -39.07 -11.49
N ARG A 57 -8.59 -38.37 -12.33
CA ARG A 57 -9.08 -37.14 -12.98
C ARG A 57 -9.69 -37.48 -14.33
N PRO A 58 -10.98 -37.18 -14.55
CA PRO A 58 -11.60 -37.37 -15.83
C PRO A 58 -11.09 -36.39 -16.88
N SER A 59 -11.05 -36.82 -18.14
CA SER A 59 -10.81 -35.93 -19.27
C SER A 59 -11.96 -34.93 -19.43
N ARG A 60 -11.73 -33.84 -20.21
CA ARG A 60 -12.77 -32.87 -20.52
C ARG A 60 -14.00 -33.53 -21.18
N GLU A 61 -13.79 -34.43 -22.15
CA GLU A 61 -14.86 -35.17 -22.79
C GLU A 61 -15.67 -36.05 -21.80
N THR A 62 -14.95 -36.62 -20.80
CA THR A 62 -15.60 -37.38 -19.75
C THR A 62 -16.49 -36.50 -18.86
N VAL A 63 -15.99 -35.30 -18.52
CA VAL A 63 -16.75 -34.31 -17.75
C VAL A 63 -17.97 -33.85 -18.53
N ASP A 64 -17.83 -33.51 -19.80
CA ASP A 64 -18.93 -33.08 -20.69
C ASP A 64 -19.99 -34.19 -20.81
N TRP A 65 -19.57 -35.43 -20.94
CA TRP A 65 -20.49 -36.59 -21.03
C TRP A 65 -21.23 -36.84 -19.70
N LEU A 66 -20.53 -36.79 -18.57
CA LEU A 66 -21.13 -36.96 -17.23
C LEU A 66 -22.11 -35.83 -16.93
N ALA A 67 -21.78 -34.60 -17.29
CA ALA A 67 -22.65 -33.43 -17.14
C ALA A 67 -23.95 -33.57 -17.97
N ALA A 68 -23.82 -33.97 -19.24
CA ALA A 68 -24.96 -34.21 -20.11
C ALA A 68 -25.91 -35.30 -19.54
N ARG A 69 -25.32 -36.37 -18.97
CA ARG A 69 -26.11 -37.48 -18.37
C ARG A 69 -26.78 -37.07 -17.06
N LEU A 70 -26.19 -36.13 -16.31
CA LEU A 70 -26.77 -35.54 -15.11
C LEU A 70 -27.73 -34.40 -15.39
N GLY A 71 -27.84 -33.94 -16.65
CA GLY A 71 -28.65 -32.80 -17.04
C GLY A 71 -28.15 -31.46 -16.49
N VAL A 72 -26.84 -31.34 -16.27
CA VAL A 72 -26.20 -30.13 -15.71
C VAL A 72 -25.21 -29.51 -16.67
N ASP A 73 -24.89 -28.24 -16.45
CA ASP A 73 -23.82 -27.57 -17.19
C ASP A 73 -22.46 -28.21 -16.91
N PRO A 74 -21.60 -28.46 -17.92
CA PRO A 74 -20.27 -29.04 -17.74
C PRO A 74 -19.38 -28.22 -16.83
N GLY A 75 -19.49 -26.88 -16.86
CA GLY A 75 -18.77 -25.98 -15.97
C GLY A 75 -19.20 -26.14 -14.52
N LEU A 76 -20.49 -26.36 -14.26
CA LEU A 76 -20.98 -26.64 -12.92
C LEU A 76 -20.36 -27.93 -12.36
N LEU A 77 -20.23 -28.97 -13.18
CA LEU A 77 -19.55 -30.19 -12.73
C LEU A 77 -18.04 -29.99 -12.56
N ALA A 78 -17.38 -29.32 -13.50
CA ALA A 78 -15.95 -29.14 -13.50
C ALA A 78 -15.45 -28.20 -12.40
N SER A 79 -16.09 -27.03 -12.27
CA SER A 79 -15.62 -25.92 -11.41
C SER A 79 -16.60 -25.57 -10.28
N GLY A 80 -17.83 -26.05 -10.32
CA GLY A 80 -18.88 -25.72 -9.35
C GLY A 80 -19.76 -24.53 -9.76
N VAL A 81 -19.52 -23.95 -10.94
CA VAL A 81 -20.27 -22.80 -11.49
C VAL A 81 -20.74 -23.10 -12.89
N ALA A 82 -21.99 -22.77 -13.23
CA ALA A 82 -22.45 -22.81 -14.61
C ALA A 82 -21.61 -21.90 -15.49
N THR A 83 -21.33 -22.32 -16.70
CA THR A 83 -20.45 -21.57 -17.63
C THR A 83 -20.91 -20.13 -17.85
N ASP A 84 -22.21 -19.89 -17.95
CA ASP A 84 -22.76 -18.54 -18.11
C ASP A 84 -22.68 -17.70 -16.85
N GLU A 85 -22.85 -18.28 -15.68
CA GLU A 85 -22.70 -17.59 -14.38
C GLU A 85 -21.25 -17.22 -14.15
N ARG A 86 -20.31 -18.14 -14.43
CA ARG A 86 -18.88 -17.87 -14.37
C ARG A 86 -18.50 -16.71 -15.28
N ARG A 87 -18.94 -16.69 -16.54
CA ARG A 87 -18.67 -15.58 -17.47
C ARG A 87 -19.25 -14.25 -16.99
N ARG A 88 -20.45 -14.27 -16.41
CA ARG A 88 -21.06 -13.06 -15.83
C ARG A 88 -20.23 -12.51 -14.69
N LEU A 89 -19.76 -13.39 -13.79
CA LEU A 89 -18.94 -13.01 -12.65
C LEU A 89 -17.57 -12.51 -13.08
N GLU A 90 -16.89 -13.21 -14.03
CA GLU A 90 -15.63 -12.76 -14.61
C GLU A 90 -15.76 -11.39 -15.31
N GLY A 91 -16.83 -11.19 -16.07
CA GLY A 91 -17.10 -9.90 -16.71
C GLY A 91 -17.43 -8.77 -15.72
N ALA A 92 -18.08 -9.09 -14.60
CA ALA A 92 -18.36 -8.12 -13.55
C ALA A 92 -17.07 -7.75 -12.76
N LEU A 93 -16.22 -8.75 -12.46
CA LEU A 93 -14.90 -8.51 -11.85
C LEU A 93 -14.02 -7.63 -12.75
N ALA A 94 -13.97 -7.91 -14.06
CA ALA A 94 -13.21 -7.10 -15.00
C ALA A 94 -13.69 -5.63 -15.05
N ARG A 95 -15.00 -5.38 -14.91
CA ARG A 95 -15.53 -4.01 -14.81
C ARG A 95 -15.12 -3.31 -13.51
N ALA A 96 -15.20 -4.02 -12.38
CA ALA A 96 -14.75 -3.47 -11.10
C ALA A 96 -13.23 -3.18 -11.10
N GLU A 97 -12.43 -4.05 -11.72
CA GLU A 97 -10.99 -3.83 -11.92
C GLU A 97 -10.74 -2.61 -12.82
N ALA A 98 -11.55 -2.39 -13.87
CA ALA A 98 -11.43 -1.21 -14.72
C ALA A 98 -11.72 0.10 -13.97
N LEU A 99 -12.74 0.13 -13.09
CA LEU A 99 -13.00 1.28 -12.20
C LEU A 99 -11.80 1.57 -11.29
N TYR A 100 -11.26 0.53 -10.66
CA TYR A 100 -10.07 0.67 -9.82
C TYR A 100 -8.85 1.21 -10.57
N GLN A 101 -8.65 0.77 -11.82
CA GLN A 101 -7.57 1.30 -12.68
C GLN A 101 -7.82 2.74 -13.14
N ALA A 102 -9.10 3.14 -13.27
CA ALA A 102 -9.50 4.52 -13.57
C ALA A 102 -9.39 5.46 -12.36
N ASN A 103 -9.00 4.97 -11.17
CA ASN A 103 -9.00 5.65 -9.88
C ASN A 103 -10.41 6.13 -9.43
N GLU A 104 -11.46 5.43 -9.87
CA GLU A 104 -12.83 5.58 -9.39
C GLU A 104 -13.01 4.66 -8.17
N ASP A 105 -12.40 5.05 -7.03
CA ASP A 105 -12.12 4.14 -5.92
C ASP A 105 -13.38 3.79 -5.11
N GLU A 106 -14.32 4.74 -4.91
CA GLU A 106 -15.61 4.49 -4.26
C GLU A 106 -16.48 3.54 -5.10
N GLU A 107 -16.62 3.82 -6.39
CA GLU A 107 -17.39 2.98 -7.32
C GLU A 107 -16.76 1.59 -7.47
N ALA A 108 -15.44 1.50 -7.48
CA ALA A 108 -14.73 0.23 -7.49
C ALA A 108 -14.99 -0.58 -6.22
N ALA A 109 -14.97 0.06 -5.04
CA ALA A 109 -15.27 -0.60 -3.77
C ALA A 109 -16.70 -1.17 -3.76
N GLU A 110 -17.69 -0.36 -4.15
CA GLU A 110 -19.10 -0.80 -4.26
C GLU A 110 -19.27 -1.95 -5.26
N ALA A 111 -18.63 -1.85 -6.42
CA ALA A 111 -18.70 -2.89 -7.45
C ALA A 111 -18.09 -4.22 -6.99
N PHE A 112 -16.93 -4.20 -6.33
CA PHE A 112 -16.34 -5.43 -5.77
C PHE A 112 -17.16 -5.99 -4.61
N ASP A 113 -17.70 -5.15 -3.73
CA ASP A 113 -18.52 -5.58 -2.58
C ASP A 113 -19.78 -6.32 -3.04
N ALA A 114 -20.43 -5.84 -4.09
CA ALA A 114 -21.57 -6.52 -4.71
C ALA A 114 -21.21 -7.92 -5.24
N LEU A 115 -19.94 -8.16 -5.54
CA LEU A 115 -19.45 -9.44 -6.08
C LEU A 115 -18.99 -10.43 -5.00
N LEU A 116 -18.76 -10.00 -3.75
CA LEU A 116 -18.28 -10.89 -2.67
C LEU A 116 -19.23 -12.05 -2.40
N GLY A 117 -20.53 -11.79 -2.31
CA GLY A 117 -21.55 -12.82 -2.12
C GLY A 117 -21.59 -13.83 -3.28
N PRO A 118 -21.81 -13.38 -4.51
CA PRO A 118 -21.75 -14.25 -5.70
C PRO A 118 -20.44 -15.02 -5.86
N ALA A 119 -19.29 -14.39 -5.58
CA ALA A 119 -17.98 -15.03 -5.67
C ALA A 119 -17.82 -16.15 -4.65
N ARG A 120 -18.24 -15.94 -3.40
CA ARG A 120 -18.24 -16.98 -2.36
C ARG A 120 -19.18 -18.13 -2.72
N ALA A 121 -20.37 -17.82 -3.22
CA ALA A 121 -21.37 -18.82 -3.62
C ALA A 121 -20.95 -19.63 -4.86
N SER A 122 -20.08 -19.07 -5.71
CA SER A 122 -19.67 -19.70 -6.96
C SER A 122 -18.90 -21.00 -6.78
N GLY A 123 -18.24 -21.21 -5.65
CA GLY A 123 -17.34 -22.34 -5.44
C GLY A 123 -16.06 -22.29 -6.30
N ALA A 124 -15.78 -21.17 -6.97
CA ALA A 124 -14.58 -20.91 -7.75
C ALA A 124 -13.59 -20.08 -6.91
N PRO A 125 -12.60 -20.70 -6.25
CA PRO A 125 -11.74 -20.03 -5.30
C PRO A 125 -10.91 -18.90 -5.93
N GLU A 126 -10.56 -19.01 -7.22
CA GLU A 126 -9.84 -17.98 -7.95
C GLU A 126 -10.68 -16.70 -8.15
N LEU A 127 -11.98 -16.83 -8.40
CA LEU A 127 -12.87 -15.67 -8.52
C LEU A 127 -13.16 -15.05 -7.15
N GLN A 128 -13.26 -15.89 -6.12
CA GLN A 128 -13.41 -15.44 -4.75
C GLN A 128 -12.18 -14.65 -4.29
N LEU A 129 -10.96 -15.14 -4.57
CA LEU A 129 -9.73 -14.45 -4.23
C LEU A 129 -9.63 -13.08 -4.93
N ARG A 130 -9.96 -13.02 -6.24
CA ARG A 130 -9.98 -11.77 -7.00
C ARG A 130 -10.97 -10.75 -6.42
N ALA A 131 -12.19 -11.19 -6.07
CA ALA A 131 -13.18 -10.31 -5.46
C ALA A 131 -12.73 -9.78 -4.09
N LEU A 132 -12.19 -10.65 -3.24
CA LEU A 132 -11.68 -10.28 -1.90
C LEU A 132 -10.52 -9.28 -1.99
N CYS A 133 -9.52 -9.58 -2.83
CA CYS A 133 -8.37 -8.68 -3.01
C CYS A 133 -8.80 -7.35 -3.66
N GLY A 134 -9.65 -7.40 -4.69
CA GLY A 134 -10.13 -6.18 -5.37
C GLY A 134 -10.89 -5.25 -4.42
N SER A 135 -11.87 -5.78 -3.65
CA SER A 135 -12.59 -5.00 -2.63
C SER A 135 -11.65 -4.45 -1.57
N ALA A 136 -10.71 -5.27 -1.06
CA ALA A 136 -9.74 -4.83 -0.07
C ALA A 136 -8.87 -3.67 -0.56
N LEU A 137 -8.39 -3.75 -1.80
CA LEU A 137 -7.53 -2.72 -2.41
C LEU A 137 -8.28 -1.40 -2.64
N ALA A 138 -9.52 -1.46 -3.15
CA ALA A 138 -10.37 -0.29 -3.32
C ALA A 138 -10.64 0.38 -1.96
N ARG A 139 -11.01 -0.41 -0.94
CA ARG A 139 -11.22 0.08 0.44
C ARG A 139 -9.96 0.71 1.05
N MET A 140 -8.77 0.16 0.77
CA MET A 140 -7.51 0.78 1.23
C MET A 140 -7.32 2.18 0.65
N ARG A 141 -7.70 2.42 -0.62
CA ARG A 141 -7.57 3.73 -1.26
C ARG A 141 -8.52 4.78 -0.68
N ILE A 142 -9.73 4.38 -0.30
CA ILE A 142 -10.69 5.28 0.37
C ILE A 142 -10.49 5.38 1.90
N GLY A 143 -9.43 4.72 2.44
CA GLY A 143 -9.05 4.82 3.85
C GLY A 143 -9.78 3.83 4.79
N GLU A 144 -10.57 2.92 4.28
CA GLU A 144 -11.30 1.90 5.06
C GLU A 144 -10.41 0.70 5.45
N HIS A 145 -9.27 0.97 6.08
CA HIS A 145 -8.24 -0.03 6.37
C HIS A 145 -8.72 -1.21 7.24
N ARG A 146 -9.68 -1.00 8.15
CA ARG A 146 -10.20 -2.09 9.00
C ARG A 146 -11.04 -3.08 8.19
N GLY A 147 -11.93 -2.60 7.33
CA GLY A 147 -12.71 -3.45 6.43
C GLY A 147 -11.82 -4.19 5.43
N SER A 148 -10.81 -3.51 4.88
CA SER A 148 -9.80 -4.13 4.02
C SER A 148 -9.04 -5.25 4.73
N LEU A 149 -8.68 -5.07 6.01
CA LEU A 149 -7.98 -6.09 6.79
C LEU A 149 -8.77 -7.39 6.91
N GLU A 150 -10.08 -7.31 7.19
CA GLU A 150 -10.95 -8.48 7.29
C GLU A 150 -10.98 -9.28 5.99
N LEU A 151 -11.12 -8.59 4.85
CA LEU A 151 -11.12 -9.20 3.53
C LEU A 151 -9.77 -9.86 3.19
N LEU A 152 -8.66 -9.22 3.51
CA LEU A 152 -7.32 -9.75 3.27
C LEU A 152 -7.00 -10.95 4.17
N LEU A 153 -7.52 -11.01 5.40
CA LEU A 153 -7.41 -12.18 6.25
C LEU A 153 -8.22 -13.37 5.69
N GLU A 154 -9.42 -13.12 5.14
CA GLU A 154 -10.19 -14.14 4.43
C GLU A 154 -9.46 -14.61 3.16
N ALA A 155 -8.89 -13.69 2.38
CA ALA A 155 -8.08 -13.98 1.21
C ALA A 155 -6.84 -14.84 1.55
N ARG A 156 -6.16 -14.54 2.65
CA ARG A 156 -5.04 -15.34 3.16
C ARG A 156 -5.49 -16.77 3.49
N ALA A 157 -6.53 -16.92 4.30
CA ALA A 157 -7.05 -18.24 4.67
C ALA A 157 -7.48 -19.06 3.44
N LEU A 158 -8.08 -18.42 2.43
CA LEU A 158 -8.44 -19.06 1.17
C LEU A 158 -7.19 -19.50 0.39
N SER A 159 -6.16 -18.65 0.32
CA SER A 159 -4.95 -18.91 -0.46
C SER A 159 -4.06 -20.02 0.15
N GLU A 160 -4.14 -20.26 1.45
CA GLU A 160 -3.45 -21.35 2.14
C GLU A 160 -4.02 -22.75 1.79
N GLY A 161 -5.20 -22.82 1.17
CA GLY A 161 -5.92 -24.07 0.86
C GLY A 161 -5.36 -24.94 -0.28
N GLY A 162 -4.12 -24.70 -0.75
CA GLY A 162 -3.37 -25.60 -1.66
C GLY A 162 -3.78 -25.54 -3.14
N THR A 163 -4.65 -24.62 -3.55
CA THR A 163 -5.05 -24.37 -4.95
C THR A 163 -4.28 -23.25 -5.62
N PHE A 164 -3.60 -22.43 -4.83
CA PHE A 164 -2.93 -21.21 -5.28
C PHE A 164 -1.41 -21.40 -5.32
N SER A 165 -0.77 -20.73 -6.28
CA SER A 165 0.67 -20.68 -6.43
C SER A 165 1.35 -19.90 -5.31
N ASP A 166 2.66 -20.09 -5.12
CA ASP A 166 3.45 -19.25 -4.21
C ASP A 166 3.38 -17.77 -4.57
N LEU A 167 3.24 -17.43 -5.86
CA LEU A 167 3.10 -16.05 -6.32
C LEU A 167 1.78 -15.41 -5.87
N GLU A 168 0.64 -16.08 -6.08
CA GLU A 168 -0.67 -15.58 -5.62
C GLU A 168 -0.72 -15.41 -4.09
N ARG A 169 -0.09 -16.33 -3.37
CA ARG A 169 0.05 -16.23 -1.90
C ARG A 169 0.93 -15.06 -1.49
N ALA A 170 2.04 -14.84 -2.21
CA ALA A 170 2.92 -13.70 -1.98
C ALA A 170 2.19 -12.37 -2.19
N GLU A 171 1.37 -12.25 -3.23
CA GLU A 171 0.55 -11.06 -3.49
C GLU A 171 -0.43 -10.76 -2.36
N VAL A 172 -1.14 -11.78 -1.86
CA VAL A 172 -2.06 -11.62 -0.71
C VAL A 172 -1.33 -11.16 0.54
N LEU A 173 -0.17 -11.77 0.85
CA LEU A 173 0.66 -11.38 2.00
C LEU A 173 1.23 -9.97 1.85
N PHE A 174 1.61 -9.58 0.65
CA PHE A 174 2.07 -8.24 0.34
C PHE A 174 0.99 -7.19 0.66
N TRP A 175 -0.24 -7.38 0.16
CA TRP A 175 -1.33 -6.45 0.42
C TRP A 175 -1.76 -6.44 1.89
N LEU A 176 -1.74 -7.60 2.56
CA LEU A 176 -1.97 -7.68 4.00
C LEU A 176 -0.90 -6.92 4.79
N GLY A 177 0.37 -6.99 4.35
CA GLY A 177 1.46 -6.20 4.89
C GLY A 177 1.25 -4.71 4.73
N CYS A 178 0.83 -4.25 3.53
CA CYS A 178 0.49 -2.85 3.26
C CYS A 178 -0.64 -2.36 4.19
N CYS A 179 -1.71 -3.13 4.33
CA CYS A 179 -2.83 -2.81 5.21
C CYS A 179 -2.39 -2.72 6.69
N ARG A 180 -1.58 -3.67 7.16
CA ARG A 180 -1.03 -3.66 8.53
C ARG A 180 -0.11 -2.47 8.78
N TYR A 181 0.68 -2.06 7.79
CA TYR A 181 1.50 -0.86 7.88
C TYR A 181 0.65 0.40 8.06
N GLN A 182 -0.43 0.54 7.29
CA GLN A 182 -1.38 1.66 7.40
C GLN A 182 -2.08 1.69 8.77
N LEU A 183 -2.34 0.53 9.35
CA LEU A 183 -2.86 0.38 10.72
C LEU A 183 -1.76 0.49 11.81
N THR A 184 -0.61 1.07 11.50
CA THR A 184 0.53 1.28 12.40
C THR A 184 1.17 0.01 13.00
N SER A 185 0.78 -1.17 12.53
CA SER A 185 1.33 -2.46 12.97
C SER A 185 2.62 -2.82 12.22
N VAL A 186 3.66 -1.99 12.36
CA VAL A 186 4.90 -2.05 11.56
C VAL A 186 5.61 -3.40 11.69
N GLN A 187 5.71 -3.97 12.89
CA GLN A 187 6.38 -5.25 13.10
C GLN A 187 5.64 -6.41 12.43
N THR A 188 4.30 -6.41 12.49
CA THR A 188 3.49 -7.40 11.79
C THR A 188 3.62 -7.25 10.27
N ALA A 189 3.61 -6.02 9.76
CA ALA A 189 3.82 -5.74 8.34
C ALA A 189 5.17 -6.24 7.85
N LEU A 190 6.25 -6.01 8.63
CA LEU A 190 7.59 -6.49 8.32
C LEU A 190 7.64 -8.02 8.20
N GLY A 191 7.02 -8.74 9.14
CA GLY A 191 6.92 -10.21 9.09
C GLY A 191 6.20 -10.70 7.83
N LEU A 192 5.10 -10.04 7.45
CA LEU A 192 4.33 -10.37 6.25
C LEU A 192 5.13 -10.09 4.97
N PHE A 193 5.87 -8.98 4.89
CA PHE A 193 6.73 -8.68 3.75
C PHE A 193 7.89 -9.69 3.61
N ASN A 194 8.48 -10.13 4.72
CA ASN A 194 9.50 -11.19 4.70
C ASN A 194 8.93 -12.52 4.17
N GLU A 195 7.74 -12.91 4.62
CA GLU A 195 7.05 -14.12 4.15
C GLU A 195 6.70 -14.00 2.65
N ALA A 196 6.15 -12.85 2.23
CA ALA A 196 5.83 -12.57 0.83
C ALA A 196 7.05 -12.64 -0.07
N LEU A 197 8.17 -12.01 0.33
CA LEU A 197 9.42 -12.02 -0.43
C LEU A 197 9.96 -13.43 -0.59
N ALA A 198 9.99 -14.22 0.50
CA ALA A 198 10.45 -15.60 0.46
C ALA A 198 9.61 -16.49 -0.47
N LEU A 199 8.29 -16.25 -0.57
CA LEU A 199 7.42 -16.93 -1.53
C LEU A 199 7.70 -16.49 -2.97
N ALA A 200 7.85 -15.19 -3.21
CA ALA A 200 8.14 -14.63 -4.52
C ALA A 200 9.50 -15.13 -5.06
N GLU A 201 10.53 -15.19 -4.20
CA GLU A 201 11.86 -15.70 -4.57
C GLU A 201 11.89 -17.20 -4.91
N ARG A 202 10.95 -17.99 -4.37
CA ARG A 202 10.82 -19.41 -4.70
C ARG A 202 10.01 -19.65 -5.97
N SER A 203 9.28 -18.64 -6.46
CA SER A 203 8.47 -18.77 -7.65
C SER A 203 9.34 -19.03 -8.89
N ALA A 204 8.94 -19.99 -9.72
CA ALA A 204 9.57 -20.22 -11.02
C ALA A 204 9.13 -19.21 -12.09
N LEU A 205 8.13 -18.37 -11.76
CA LEU A 205 7.62 -17.33 -12.66
C LEU A 205 8.35 -16.00 -12.40
N PRO A 206 8.66 -15.22 -13.45
CA PRO A 206 9.20 -13.87 -13.27
C PRO A 206 8.26 -13.02 -12.42
N CYS A 207 8.76 -12.41 -11.36
CA CYS A 207 7.97 -11.61 -10.43
C CYS A 207 8.72 -10.38 -9.89
N ASP A 208 9.63 -9.83 -10.71
CA ASP A 208 10.48 -8.69 -10.35
C ASP A 208 9.66 -7.48 -9.87
N ALA A 209 8.50 -7.21 -10.49
CA ALA A 209 7.60 -6.16 -10.07
C ALA A 209 7.07 -6.37 -8.65
N LEU A 210 6.64 -7.59 -8.31
CA LEU A 210 6.16 -7.90 -6.97
C LEU A 210 7.28 -7.82 -5.95
N GLN A 211 8.47 -8.37 -6.25
CA GLN A 211 9.63 -8.28 -5.37
C GLN A 211 10.05 -6.82 -5.12
N ALA A 212 10.12 -5.99 -6.17
CA ALA A 212 10.44 -4.56 -6.05
C ALA A 212 9.42 -3.81 -5.18
N ASN A 213 8.13 -4.12 -5.33
CA ASN A 213 7.07 -3.54 -4.50
C ASN A 213 7.18 -3.99 -3.04
N ILE A 214 7.41 -5.27 -2.77
CA ILE A 214 7.60 -5.80 -1.41
C ILE A 214 8.79 -5.10 -0.74
N LEU A 215 9.93 -5.01 -1.41
CA LEU A 215 11.14 -4.35 -0.90
C LEU A 215 10.91 -2.85 -0.63
N SER A 216 10.23 -2.15 -1.55
CA SER A 216 9.87 -0.74 -1.38
C SER A 216 8.98 -0.51 -0.15
N TRP A 217 8.04 -1.40 0.15
CA TRP A 217 7.21 -1.29 1.35
C TRP A 217 7.93 -1.76 2.61
N ARG A 218 8.80 -2.78 2.51
CA ARG A 218 9.61 -3.26 3.63
C ARG A 218 10.60 -2.19 4.07
N SER A 219 11.19 -1.43 3.14
CA SER A 219 12.06 -0.31 3.45
C SER A 219 11.38 0.77 4.29
N ARG A 220 10.07 1.02 4.07
CA ARG A 220 9.29 1.93 4.94
C ARG A 220 9.17 1.42 6.38
N CYS A 221 9.05 0.11 6.55
CA CYS A 221 9.05 -0.50 7.89
C CYS A 221 10.39 -0.28 8.59
N TRP A 222 11.50 -0.53 7.90
CA TRP A 222 12.85 -0.30 8.41
C TRP A 222 13.09 1.16 8.77
N GLN A 223 12.66 2.10 7.91
CA GLN A 223 12.74 3.54 8.22
C GLN A 223 11.98 3.91 9.50
N ARG A 224 10.78 3.36 9.73
CA ARG A 224 10.04 3.58 10.98
C ARG A 224 10.74 2.97 12.20
N GLN A 225 11.47 1.89 12.02
CA GLN A 225 12.31 1.28 13.06
C GLN A 225 13.69 1.94 13.21
N ARG A 226 13.99 2.93 12.36
CA ARG A 226 15.29 3.64 12.29
C ARG A 226 16.45 2.75 11.87
N ASP A 227 16.17 1.60 11.27
CA ASP A 227 17.18 0.76 10.61
C ASP A 227 17.36 1.23 9.16
N TYR A 228 18.21 2.24 9.00
CA TYR A 228 18.40 2.89 7.70
C TYR A 228 19.31 2.10 6.77
N GLU A 229 20.16 1.24 7.31
CA GLU A 229 21.00 0.34 6.53
C GLU A 229 20.13 -0.71 5.84
N ALA A 230 19.30 -1.42 6.58
CA ALA A 230 18.35 -2.37 6.00
C ALA A 230 17.36 -1.70 5.02
N ALA A 231 16.93 -0.45 5.31
CA ALA A 231 16.07 0.29 4.40
C ALA A 231 16.76 0.63 3.07
N ARG A 232 18.06 0.97 3.10
CA ARG A 232 18.86 1.24 1.90
C ARG A 232 19.03 -0.01 1.06
N ASP A 233 19.45 -1.12 1.67
CA ASP A 233 19.64 -2.40 0.98
C ASP A 233 18.38 -2.81 0.22
N ASP A 234 17.22 -2.68 0.86
CA ASP A 234 15.93 -2.98 0.23
C ASP A 234 15.64 -2.05 -0.95
N VAL A 235 15.92 -0.76 -0.82
CA VAL A 235 15.68 0.22 -1.88
C VAL A 235 16.62 0.02 -3.06
N GLU A 236 17.90 -0.25 -2.83
CA GLU A 236 18.87 -0.54 -3.88
C GLU A 236 18.44 -1.76 -4.70
N ARG A 237 18.05 -2.83 -4.02
CA ARG A 237 17.55 -4.04 -4.68
C ARG A 237 16.22 -3.79 -5.44
N ALA A 238 15.30 -2.98 -4.86
CA ALA A 238 14.06 -2.61 -5.53
C ALA A 238 14.33 -1.80 -6.82
N LEU A 239 15.31 -0.89 -6.80
CA LEU A 239 15.72 -0.13 -7.98
C LEU A 239 16.30 -1.05 -9.07
N GLU A 240 17.16 -2.00 -8.70
CA GLU A 240 17.72 -2.98 -9.65
C GLU A 240 16.62 -3.78 -10.34
N LEU A 241 15.70 -4.35 -9.57
CA LEU A 241 14.56 -5.11 -10.10
C LEU A 241 13.64 -4.24 -10.97
N SER A 242 13.45 -2.97 -10.61
CA SER A 242 12.58 -2.06 -11.37
C SER A 242 13.10 -1.70 -12.76
N GLN A 243 14.40 -1.88 -13.03
CA GLN A 243 15.00 -1.60 -14.35
C GLN A 243 14.48 -2.53 -15.46
N GLY A 244 14.09 -3.76 -15.09
CA GLY A 244 13.52 -4.75 -16.00
C GLY A 244 11.98 -4.72 -16.10
N VAL A 245 11.33 -3.82 -15.37
CA VAL A 245 9.87 -3.76 -15.26
C VAL A 245 9.32 -2.59 -16.06
N GLU A 246 8.27 -2.82 -16.85
CA GLU A 246 7.61 -1.76 -17.62
C GLU A 246 6.47 -1.05 -16.84
N ASP A 247 6.07 -1.59 -15.67
CA ASP A 247 4.98 -1.02 -14.86
C ASP A 247 5.39 0.30 -14.19
N PRO A 248 4.78 1.44 -14.59
CA PRO A 248 5.14 2.73 -14.03
C PRO A 248 4.86 2.85 -12.53
N ARG A 249 3.92 2.08 -11.97
CA ARG A 249 3.60 2.10 -10.53
C ARG A 249 4.76 1.52 -9.71
N THR A 250 5.29 0.38 -10.12
CA THR A 250 6.46 -0.25 -9.49
C THR A 250 7.69 0.63 -9.59
N ILE A 251 7.95 1.19 -10.79
CA ILE A 251 9.06 2.13 -11.02
C ILE A 251 8.92 3.36 -10.11
N GLY A 252 7.73 3.97 -10.08
CA GLY A 252 7.45 5.13 -9.26
C GLY A 252 7.65 4.87 -7.78
N ALA A 253 7.20 3.71 -7.27
CA ALA A 253 7.36 3.33 -5.87
C ALA A 253 8.83 3.16 -5.47
N ALA A 254 9.64 2.46 -6.29
CA ALA A 254 11.05 2.25 -6.02
C ALA A 254 11.83 3.58 -5.99
N TYR A 255 11.64 4.44 -7.01
CA TYR A 255 12.30 5.75 -7.06
C TYR A 255 11.81 6.69 -5.96
N PHE A 256 10.56 6.63 -5.54
CA PHE A 256 10.06 7.44 -4.43
C PHE A 256 10.78 7.06 -3.13
N GLN A 257 10.90 5.77 -2.80
CA GLN A 257 11.63 5.33 -1.62
C GLN A 257 13.12 5.69 -1.70
N ALA A 258 13.74 5.53 -2.87
CA ALA A 258 15.12 5.93 -3.10
C ALA A 258 15.34 7.44 -2.86
N SER A 259 14.39 8.28 -3.29
CA SER A 259 14.43 9.71 -3.02
C SER A 259 14.43 10.03 -1.52
N LEU A 260 13.59 9.35 -0.74
CA LEU A 260 13.50 9.58 0.71
C LEU A 260 14.77 9.14 1.45
N ILE A 261 15.38 8.02 1.06
CA ILE A 261 16.66 7.55 1.63
C ILE A 261 17.78 8.52 1.28
N ALA A 262 17.93 8.90 0.01
CA ALA A 262 18.96 9.82 -0.44
C ALA A 262 18.85 11.22 0.21
N ASP A 263 17.61 11.74 0.40
CA ASP A 263 17.36 12.99 1.12
C ASP A 263 17.85 12.91 2.57
N ARG A 264 17.52 11.82 3.25
CA ARG A 264 17.92 11.59 4.63
C ARG A 264 19.45 11.50 4.81
N GLU A 265 20.14 10.94 3.81
CA GLU A 265 21.61 10.84 3.78
C GLU A 265 22.30 12.16 3.39
N GLY A 266 21.52 13.19 3.04
CA GLY A 266 22.03 14.48 2.58
C GLY A 266 22.50 14.46 1.11
N HIS A 267 22.19 13.41 0.37
CA HIS A 267 22.50 13.31 -1.05
C HIS A 267 21.43 14.01 -1.90
N TRP A 268 21.20 15.30 -1.64
CA TRP A 268 20.04 16.06 -2.16
C TRP A 268 19.92 16.10 -3.68
N VAL A 269 21.04 16.14 -4.42
CA VAL A 269 21.03 16.10 -5.90
C VAL A 269 20.47 14.75 -6.38
N LEU A 270 20.91 13.66 -5.78
CA LEU A 270 20.45 12.31 -6.10
C LEU A 270 18.97 12.13 -5.71
N ALA A 271 18.60 12.61 -4.51
CA ALA A 271 17.22 12.60 -4.02
C ALA A 271 16.27 13.31 -4.98
N ARG A 272 16.67 14.50 -5.49
CA ARG A 272 15.90 15.23 -6.49
C ARG A 272 15.75 14.43 -7.79
N THR A 273 16.84 13.86 -8.29
CA THR A 273 16.79 13.06 -9.52
C THR A 273 15.83 11.87 -9.38
N TYR A 274 15.85 11.20 -8.24
CA TYR A 274 14.93 10.09 -7.97
C TYR A 274 13.48 10.56 -7.82
N ALA A 275 13.25 11.69 -7.13
CA ALA A 275 11.90 12.28 -7.01
C ALA A 275 11.32 12.69 -8.37
N GLU A 276 12.14 13.27 -9.26
CA GLU A 276 11.73 13.62 -10.62
C GLU A 276 11.30 12.38 -11.42
N ARG A 277 12.08 11.30 -11.37
CA ARG A 277 11.75 10.02 -12.02
C ARG A 277 10.47 9.39 -11.45
N ALA A 278 10.31 9.40 -10.13
CA ALA A 278 9.10 8.91 -9.50
C ALA A 278 7.88 9.73 -9.92
N ARG A 279 7.97 11.07 -9.94
CA ARG A 279 6.90 11.96 -10.38
C ARG A 279 6.50 11.71 -11.84
N GLU A 280 7.49 11.51 -12.73
CA GLU A 280 7.23 11.17 -14.13
C GLU A 280 6.49 9.83 -14.26
N ALA A 281 6.89 8.82 -13.51
CA ALA A 281 6.24 7.51 -13.54
C ALA A 281 4.78 7.58 -13.07
N TYR A 282 4.50 8.27 -11.96
CA TYR A 282 3.13 8.45 -11.47
C TYR A 282 2.28 9.38 -12.37
N ALA A 283 2.89 10.36 -13.04
CA ALA A 283 2.20 11.21 -14.00
C ALA A 283 1.66 10.41 -15.20
N ARG A 284 2.40 9.39 -15.67
CA ARG A 284 1.93 8.46 -16.72
C ARG A 284 0.68 7.67 -16.32
N LEU A 285 0.47 7.47 -15.02
CA LEU A 285 -0.69 6.79 -14.45
C LEU A 285 -1.85 7.75 -14.10
N ALA A 286 -1.70 9.05 -14.36
CA ALA A 286 -2.59 10.10 -13.86
C ALA A 286 -2.80 10.03 -12.32
N ASP A 287 -1.83 9.47 -11.58
CA ASP A 287 -1.88 9.36 -10.11
C ASP A 287 -1.51 10.71 -9.47
N ARG A 288 -2.51 11.58 -9.43
CA ARG A 288 -2.38 12.98 -8.97
C ARG A 288 -1.98 13.08 -7.51
N VAL A 289 -2.31 12.06 -6.69
CA VAL A 289 -1.95 12.03 -5.26
C VAL A 289 -0.42 11.94 -5.11
N HIS A 290 0.19 10.92 -5.72
CA HIS A 290 1.65 10.76 -5.66
C HIS A 290 2.38 11.89 -6.38
N VAL A 291 1.84 12.41 -7.49
CA VAL A 291 2.40 13.59 -8.18
C VAL A 291 2.43 14.79 -7.25
N SER A 292 1.34 15.09 -6.51
CA SER A 292 1.30 16.18 -5.54
C SER A 292 2.34 16.01 -4.43
N GLN A 293 2.43 14.81 -3.84
CA GLN A 293 3.38 14.52 -2.77
C GLN A 293 4.85 14.65 -3.22
N LEU A 294 5.17 14.14 -4.41
CA LEU A 294 6.52 14.25 -4.99
C LEU A 294 6.86 15.68 -5.37
N THR A 295 5.89 16.47 -5.85
CA THR A 295 6.06 17.89 -6.12
C THR A 295 6.37 18.66 -4.84
N ASN A 296 5.71 18.32 -3.71
CA ASN A 296 6.07 18.86 -2.39
C ASN A 296 7.51 18.51 -1.99
N ASN A 297 7.90 17.24 -2.13
CA ASN A 297 9.26 16.81 -1.78
C ASN A 297 10.31 17.50 -2.67
N LEU A 298 10.05 17.65 -3.97
CA LEU A 298 10.90 18.40 -4.89
C LEU A 298 11.04 19.88 -4.48
N GLY A 299 9.97 20.48 -3.96
CA GLY A 299 10.02 21.84 -3.38
C GLY A 299 11.02 21.92 -2.23
N GLY A 300 10.94 21.00 -1.26
CA GLY A 300 11.89 20.92 -0.15
C GLY A 300 13.33 20.69 -0.60
N LEU A 301 13.57 19.76 -1.52
CA LEU A 301 14.90 19.45 -2.07
C LEU A 301 15.50 20.62 -2.84
N ASN A 302 14.71 21.34 -3.65
CA ASN A 302 15.17 22.54 -4.35
C ASN A 302 15.55 23.65 -3.37
N PHE A 303 14.83 23.79 -2.26
CA PHE A 303 15.21 24.74 -1.21
C PHE A 303 16.55 24.38 -0.58
N LEU A 304 16.80 23.11 -0.25
CA LEU A 304 18.06 22.62 0.30
C LEU A 304 19.25 22.83 -0.68
N LEU A 305 18.97 22.77 -1.98
CA LEU A 305 19.94 23.01 -3.05
C LEU A 305 20.15 24.52 -3.35
N GLY A 306 19.44 25.42 -2.67
CA GLY A 306 19.55 26.87 -2.84
C GLY A 306 18.66 27.45 -3.97
N ASN A 307 17.83 26.64 -4.61
CA ASN A 307 16.94 27.04 -5.70
C ASN A 307 15.58 27.55 -5.13
N VAL A 308 15.62 28.67 -4.38
CA VAL A 308 14.49 29.14 -3.56
C VAL A 308 13.24 29.46 -4.38
N GLU A 309 13.40 30.15 -5.52
CA GLU A 309 12.27 30.51 -6.39
C GLU A 309 11.59 29.26 -6.94
N GLN A 310 12.36 28.28 -7.42
CA GLN A 310 11.82 27.03 -7.93
C GLN A 310 11.15 26.22 -6.81
N ALA A 311 11.71 26.23 -5.59
CA ALA A 311 11.09 25.58 -4.44
C ALA A 311 9.70 26.15 -4.14
N ILE A 312 9.55 27.47 -4.13
CA ILE A 312 8.27 28.14 -3.89
C ILE A 312 7.25 27.80 -4.98
N GLU A 313 7.65 27.79 -6.25
CA GLU A 313 6.73 27.45 -7.35
C GLU A 313 6.26 25.97 -7.26
N LEU A 314 7.16 25.03 -6.99
CA LEU A 314 6.81 23.63 -6.80
C LEU A 314 5.84 23.43 -5.62
N LEU A 315 6.07 24.11 -4.50
CA LEU A 315 5.18 24.02 -3.34
C LEU A 315 3.79 24.62 -3.60
N LYS A 316 3.70 25.71 -4.38
CA LYS A 316 2.42 26.27 -4.83
C LYS A 316 1.70 25.32 -5.79
N GLU A 317 2.43 24.67 -6.70
CA GLU A 317 1.89 23.65 -7.61
C GLU A 317 1.32 22.47 -6.81
N SER A 318 2.10 21.94 -5.85
CA SER A 318 1.66 20.85 -4.97
C SER A 318 0.42 21.24 -4.18
N PHE A 319 0.39 22.45 -3.60
CA PHE A 319 -0.76 22.97 -2.87
C PHE A 319 -2.02 23.03 -3.74
N ALA A 320 -1.92 23.63 -4.93
CA ALA A 320 -3.05 23.75 -5.84
C ALA A 320 -3.58 22.39 -6.27
N LEU A 321 -2.68 21.48 -6.62
CA LEU A 321 -3.03 20.12 -7.01
C LEU A 321 -3.70 19.34 -5.86
N ALA A 322 -3.19 19.46 -4.64
CA ALA A 322 -3.76 18.79 -3.47
C ALA A 322 -5.19 19.28 -3.17
N LEU A 323 -5.44 20.59 -3.26
CA LEU A 323 -6.80 21.14 -3.11
C LEU A 323 -7.76 20.66 -4.20
N GLU A 324 -7.29 20.62 -5.45
CA GLU A 324 -8.11 20.20 -6.60
C GLU A 324 -8.59 18.76 -6.45
N ILE A 325 -7.76 17.89 -5.84
CA ILE A 325 -8.11 16.48 -5.61
C ILE A 325 -8.73 16.22 -4.22
N GLY A 326 -9.09 17.26 -3.46
CA GLY A 326 -9.74 17.14 -2.15
C GLY A 326 -8.82 16.62 -1.03
N ARG A 327 -7.49 16.76 -1.18
CA ARG A 327 -6.49 16.27 -0.20
C ARG A 327 -6.00 17.41 0.69
N ASP A 328 -6.88 17.93 1.56
CA ASP A 328 -6.59 19.07 2.42
C ASP A 328 -5.33 18.92 3.28
N ALA A 329 -5.08 17.70 3.76
CA ALA A 329 -3.89 17.44 4.57
C ALA A 329 -2.59 17.54 3.75
N ASP A 330 -2.57 17.04 2.51
CA ASP A 330 -1.42 17.19 1.60
C ASP A 330 -1.23 18.67 1.21
N ALA A 331 -2.34 19.43 1.03
CA ALA A 331 -2.30 20.86 0.85
C ALA A 331 -1.70 21.58 2.09
N GLY A 332 -2.10 21.16 3.30
CA GLY A 332 -1.54 21.65 4.56
C GLY A 332 -0.03 21.43 4.68
N ARG A 333 0.47 20.27 4.23
CA ARG A 333 1.91 19.97 4.18
C ARG A 333 2.65 20.92 3.24
N ALA A 334 2.14 21.15 2.04
CA ALA A 334 2.76 22.06 1.08
C ALA A 334 2.84 23.49 1.61
N VAL A 335 1.77 23.96 2.26
CA VAL A 335 1.73 25.30 2.88
C VAL A 335 2.65 25.38 4.11
N SER A 336 2.76 24.32 4.91
CA SER A 336 3.73 24.25 6.03
C SER A 336 5.17 24.35 5.51
N SER A 337 5.50 23.67 4.41
CA SER A 337 6.82 23.80 3.76
C SER A 337 7.06 25.22 3.23
N LEU A 338 6.06 25.88 2.64
CA LEU A 338 6.13 27.29 2.22
C LEU A 338 6.39 28.21 3.42
N ALA A 339 5.69 27.99 4.54
CA ALA A 339 5.90 28.77 5.75
C ALA A 339 7.34 28.69 6.25
N GLN A 340 7.95 27.51 6.25
CA GLN A 340 9.34 27.31 6.62
C GLN A 340 10.30 28.05 5.70
N ILE A 341 10.07 27.99 4.38
CA ILE A 341 10.90 28.72 3.40
C ILE A 341 10.79 30.23 3.59
N HIS A 342 9.58 30.76 3.77
CA HIS A 342 9.37 32.18 4.02
C HIS A 342 10.08 32.64 5.30
N LEU A 343 9.97 31.87 6.40
CA LEU A 343 10.66 32.22 7.65
C LEU A 343 12.18 32.25 7.47
N ARG A 344 12.75 31.22 6.83
CA ARG A 344 14.21 31.17 6.57
C ARG A 344 14.70 32.23 5.59
N SER A 345 13.80 32.73 4.73
CA SER A 345 14.07 33.84 3.81
C SER A 345 13.82 35.22 4.44
N GLY A 346 13.53 35.31 5.73
CA GLY A 346 13.26 36.56 6.45
C GLY A 346 11.89 37.18 6.15
N LYS A 347 11.01 36.48 5.43
CA LYS A 347 9.64 36.92 5.10
C LYS A 347 8.70 36.50 6.23
N VAL A 348 8.83 37.16 7.38
CA VAL A 348 8.21 36.74 8.65
C VAL A 348 6.69 36.83 8.62
N ALA A 349 6.12 37.88 7.99
CA ALA A 349 4.68 38.06 7.89
C ALA A 349 4.02 37.00 6.99
N GLU A 350 4.65 36.69 5.86
CA GLU A 350 4.20 35.63 4.95
C GLU A 350 4.32 34.26 5.62
N ALA A 351 5.38 34.01 6.40
CA ALA A 351 5.56 32.78 7.16
C ALA A 351 4.43 32.57 8.18
N GLU A 352 4.03 33.62 8.92
CA GLU A 352 2.89 33.57 9.85
C GLU A 352 1.58 33.19 9.12
N VAL A 353 1.28 33.88 8.01
CA VAL A 353 0.06 33.62 7.22
C VAL A 353 0.01 32.18 6.75
N GLN A 354 1.11 31.67 6.19
CA GLN A 354 1.14 30.30 5.69
C GLN A 354 1.12 29.25 6.83
N ALA A 355 1.77 29.52 7.97
CA ALA A 355 1.72 28.61 9.11
C ALA A 355 0.30 28.48 9.69
N ARG A 356 -0.45 29.59 9.82
CA ARG A 356 -1.85 29.56 10.25
C ARG A 356 -2.71 28.78 9.26
N ARG A 357 -2.54 29.01 7.97
CA ARG A 357 -3.27 28.28 6.91
C ARG A 357 -2.96 26.78 6.95
N ALA A 358 -1.71 26.39 7.19
CA ALA A 358 -1.33 24.99 7.35
C ALA A 358 -2.09 24.35 8.51
N LEU A 359 -2.15 25.01 9.67
CA LEU A 359 -2.87 24.53 10.86
C LEU A 359 -4.38 24.38 10.60
N GLU A 360 -4.99 25.29 9.85
CA GLU A 360 -6.41 25.18 9.44
C GLU A 360 -6.66 23.95 8.59
N LEU A 361 -5.81 23.69 7.57
CA LEU A 361 -5.93 22.57 6.64
C LEU A 361 -5.62 21.23 7.29
N LEU A 362 -4.66 21.18 8.21
CA LEU A 362 -4.28 19.97 8.94
C LEU A 362 -5.31 19.58 10.01
N GLY A 363 -6.01 20.56 10.59
CA GLY A 363 -7.25 20.40 11.35
C GLY A 363 -7.21 19.38 12.50
N GLY A 364 -6.10 19.27 13.25
CA GLY A 364 -6.01 18.38 14.42
C GLY A 364 -6.01 16.88 14.06
N ARG A 365 -5.68 16.51 12.84
CA ARG A 365 -5.61 15.11 12.40
C ARG A 365 -4.42 14.40 13.05
N ILE A 366 -4.67 13.32 13.75
CA ILE A 366 -3.66 12.51 14.47
C ILE A 366 -2.54 12.01 13.53
N ASP A 367 -2.87 11.73 12.28
CA ASP A 367 -1.88 11.23 11.30
C ASP A 367 -0.86 12.29 10.85
N TYR A 368 -1.08 13.57 11.19
CA TYR A 368 -0.27 14.71 10.76
C TYR A 368 0.29 15.52 11.95
N VAL A 369 0.47 14.87 13.10
CA VAL A 369 0.97 15.52 14.33
C VAL A 369 2.36 16.14 14.12
N ASP A 370 3.21 15.53 13.30
CA ASP A 370 4.52 16.05 12.92
C ASP A 370 4.42 17.38 12.17
N GLU A 371 3.59 17.42 11.13
CA GLU A 371 3.36 18.60 10.32
C GLU A 371 2.66 19.72 11.14
N ILE A 372 1.74 19.36 12.02
CA ILE A 372 1.08 20.29 12.94
C ILE A 372 2.11 20.92 13.87
N GLY A 373 2.95 20.11 14.52
CA GLY A 373 4.01 20.59 15.41
C GLY A 373 5.02 21.49 14.67
N SER A 374 5.37 21.12 13.43
CA SER A 374 6.25 21.91 12.59
C SER A 374 5.63 23.26 12.20
N ALA A 375 4.37 23.30 11.83
CA ALA A 375 3.65 24.54 11.51
C ALA A 375 3.50 25.45 12.73
N GLN A 376 3.22 24.87 13.92
CA GLN A 376 3.17 25.60 15.20
C GLN A 376 4.54 26.20 15.56
N LEU A 377 5.63 25.46 15.33
CA LEU A 377 6.97 25.94 15.57
C LEU A 377 7.34 27.13 14.65
N VAL A 378 6.96 27.06 13.37
CA VAL A 378 7.15 28.17 12.42
C VAL A 378 6.32 29.38 12.82
N LEU A 379 5.04 29.15 13.21
CA LEU A 379 4.16 30.23 13.71
C LEU A 379 4.80 30.91 14.93
N GLY A 380 5.24 30.14 15.91
CA GLY A 380 5.85 30.69 17.12
C GLY A 380 7.12 31.52 16.83
N ARG A 381 7.99 31.01 15.93
CA ARG A 381 9.18 31.76 15.50
C ARG A 381 8.81 33.04 14.76
N SER A 382 7.81 33.02 13.90
CA SER A 382 7.34 34.20 13.20
C SER A 382 6.80 35.25 14.17
N LEU A 383 6.06 34.84 15.20
CA LEU A 383 5.53 35.72 16.24
C LEU A 383 6.63 36.27 17.16
N LEU A 384 7.64 35.46 17.48
CA LEU A 384 8.81 35.89 18.25
C LEU A 384 9.59 36.99 17.53
N GLU A 385 9.83 36.85 16.21
CA GLU A 385 10.50 37.88 15.42
C GLU A 385 9.70 39.17 15.31
N GLN A 386 8.37 39.10 15.42
CA GLN A 386 7.48 40.26 15.46
C GLN A 386 7.34 40.86 16.88
N GLY A 387 7.97 40.27 17.89
CA GLY A 387 7.87 40.74 19.28
C GLY A 387 6.56 40.38 20.00
N ARG A 388 5.74 39.50 19.46
CA ARG A 388 4.48 39.00 20.01
C ARG A 388 4.75 37.82 20.94
N LEU A 389 5.38 38.08 22.09
CA LEU A 389 6.02 37.08 22.96
C LEU A 389 5.01 36.09 23.56
N GLU A 390 3.81 36.53 23.97
CA GLU A 390 2.79 35.66 24.58
C GLU A 390 2.18 34.71 23.56
N GLU A 391 1.93 35.18 22.35
CA GLU A 391 1.42 34.32 21.28
C GLU A 391 2.49 33.33 20.77
N ALA A 392 3.76 33.77 20.73
CA ALA A 392 4.89 32.90 20.42
C ALA A 392 5.01 31.75 21.43
N GLU A 393 4.87 32.06 22.75
CA GLU A 393 4.91 31.03 23.79
C GLU A 393 3.79 30.02 23.64
N ALA A 394 2.56 30.46 23.38
CA ALA A 394 1.43 29.58 23.17
C ALA A 394 1.67 28.64 21.97
N ALA A 395 2.22 29.16 20.88
CA ALA A 395 2.54 28.36 19.69
C ALA A 395 3.68 27.34 19.97
N PHE A 396 4.71 27.71 20.71
CA PHE A 396 5.80 26.79 21.07
C PHE A 396 5.36 25.69 22.05
N VAL A 397 4.48 26.01 23.02
CA VAL A 397 3.90 25.01 23.91
C VAL A 397 3.02 24.02 23.14
N ALA A 398 2.24 24.50 22.19
CA ALA A 398 1.45 23.63 21.31
C ALA A 398 2.35 22.71 20.44
N ALA A 399 3.45 23.24 19.89
CA ALA A 399 4.42 22.45 19.13
C ALA A 399 5.08 21.37 20.00
N GLU A 400 5.47 21.71 21.24
CA GLU A 400 6.03 20.74 22.18
C GLU A 400 5.04 19.60 22.47
N ALA A 401 3.75 19.91 22.70
CA ALA A 401 2.72 18.92 22.95
C ALA A 401 2.52 17.98 21.75
N SER A 402 2.50 18.52 20.52
CA SER A 402 2.44 17.72 19.29
C SER A 402 3.66 16.79 19.14
N PHE A 403 4.85 17.27 19.46
CA PHE A 403 6.08 16.47 19.38
C PHE A 403 6.21 15.44 20.51
N ASP A 404 5.61 15.69 21.66
CA ASP A 404 5.47 14.69 22.74
C ASP A 404 4.55 13.54 22.33
N GLU A 405 3.41 13.85 21.70
CA GLU A 405 2.50 12.84 21.15
C GLU A 405 3.20 11.99 20.07
N LEU A 406 4.03 12.62 19.23
CA LEU A 406 4.84 11.92 18.21
C LEU A 406 5.96 11.04 18.85
N GLY A 407 6.34 11.29 20.10
CA GLY A 407 7.47 10.61 20.76
C GLY A 407 8.83 10.93 20.15
N SER A 408 8.99 12.05 19.43
CA SER A 408 10.20 12.41 18.72
C SER A 408 11.11 13.33 19.52
N ALA A 409 12.22 12.79 20.06
CA ALA A 409 13.20 13.56 20.84
C ALA A 409 13.82 14.73 20.06
N SER A 410 14.12 14.55 18.76
CA SER A 410 14.68 15.61 17.93
C SER A 410 13.72 16.77 17.67
N HIS A 411 12.44 16.47 17.46
CA HIS A 411 11.42 17.50 17.29
C HIS A 411 11.14 18.25 18.58
N ARG A 412 11.06 17.55 19.73
CA ARG A 412 10.96 18.21 21.06
C ARG A 412 12.14 19.11 21.33
N ALA A 413 13.36 18.67 21.02
CA ALA A 413 14.54 19.51 21.17
C ALA A 413 14.43 20.83 20.38
N SER A 414 13.85 20.79 19.17
CA SER A 414 13.63 21.99 18.37
C SER A 414 12.60 22.96 19.04
N ALA A 415 11.56 22.43 19.70
CA ALA A 415 10.61 23.24 20.45
C ALA A 415 11.27 23.85 21.71
N TRP A 416 12.08 23.08 22.43
CA TRP A 416 12.82 23.60 23.61
C TRP A 416 13.84 24.67 23.23
N VAL A 417 14.55 24.53 22.10
CA VAL A 417 15.43 25.60 21.60
C VAL A 417 14.61 26.86 21.33
N ALA A 418 13.48 26.77 20.65
CA ALA A 418 12.64 27.94 20.36
C ALA A 418 12.08 28.60 21.63
N ARG A 419 11.70 27.82 22.64
CA ARG A 419 11.30 28.35 23.95
C ARG A 419 12.47 28.97 24.71
N GLY A 420 13.68 28.42 24.56
CA GLY A 420 14.91 29.00 25.06
C GLY A 420 15.22 30.37 24.47
N ASP A 421 15.03 30.50 23.13
CA ASP A 421 15.17 31.76 22.42
C ASP A 421 14.17 32.82 22.95
N LEU A 422 12.92 32.39 23.19
CA LEU A 422 11.88 33.25 23.78
C LEU A 422 12.25 33.69 25.21
N ALA A 423 12.70 32.77 26.05
CA ALA A 423 13.16 33.10 27.43
C ALA A 423 14.30 34.08 27.43
N ALA A 424 15.27 33.89 26.54
CA ALA A 424 16.40 34.83 26.36
C ALA A 424 15.93 36.23 25.90
N ARG A 425 14.95 36.31 25.00
CA ARG A 425 14.31 37.58 24.58
C ARG A 425 13.60 38.30 25.74
N ARG A 426 13.07 37.57 26.70
CA ARG A 426 12.46 38.11 27.95
C ARG A 426 13.51 38.47 29.00
N GLY A 427 14.80 38.16 28.82
CA GLY A 427 15.87 38.34 29.78
C GLY A 427 15.97 37.26 30.85
N ASP A 428 15.19 36.17 30.74
CA ASP A 428 15.25 35.00 31.63
C ASP A 428 16.31 34.00 31.13
N TYR A 429 17.57 34.38 31.35
CA TYR A 429 18.70 33.56 30.89
C TYR A 429 18.83 32.23 31.65
N ALA A 430 18.33 32.16 32.90
CA ALA A 430 18.36 30.93 33.68
C ALA A 430 17.44 29.89 33.03
N ARG A 431 16.22 30.26 32.67
CA ARG A 431 15.28 29.43 31.99
C ARG A 431 15.75 29.07 30.57
N ALA A 432 16.34 30.01 29.85
CA ALA A 432 16.93 29.77 28.54
C ALA A 432 17.99 28.66 28.59
N ALA A 433 18.95 28.77 29.55
CA ALA A 433 20.01 27.79 29.74
C ALA A 433 19.45 26.37 30.08
N GLU A 434 18.42 26.30 30.91
CA GLU A 434 17.76 25.02 31.23
C GLU A 434 17.15 24.37 29.98
N LEU A 435 16.39 25.12 29.16
CA LEU A 435 15.74 24.63 27.95
C LEU A 435 16.78 24.18 26.89
N TYR A 436 17.87 24.93 26.71
CA TYR A 436 18.95 24.52 25.80
C TYR A 436 19.65 23.24 26.28
N ARG A 437 19.84 23.09 27.60
CA ARG A 437 20.39 21.86 28.17
C ARG A 437 19.48 20.67 27.93
N MET A 438 18.17 20.79 28.15
CA MET A 438 17.18 19.74 27.86
C MET A 438 17.22 19.35 26.39
N ALA A 439 17.31 20.32 25.48
CA ALA A 439 17.44 20.06 24.05
C ALA A 439 18.72 19.30 23.71
N ALA A 440 19.85 19.69 24.31
CA ALA A 440 21.14 19.04 24.08
C ALA A 440 21.14 17.58 24.61
N GLU A 441 20.60 17.34 25.80
CA GLU A 441 20.48 16.01 26.40
C GLU A 441 19.62 15.09 25.53
N ALA A 442 18.44 15.55 25.08
CA ALA A 442 17.57 14.76 24.20
C ALA A 442 18.20 14.41 22.83
N LEU A 443 19.11 15.23 22.32
CA LEU A 443 19.84 14.95 21.09
C LEU A 443 21.03 13.99 21.28
N GLN A 444 21.57 13.90 22.50
CA GLN A 444 22.63 12.94 22.82
C GLN A 444 22.08 11.51 22.87
N ASP A 445 20.90 11.32 23.43
CA ASP A 445 20.23 10.00 23.51
C ASP A 445 19.83 9.44 22.13
N VAL A 446 19.83 10.27 21.07
CA VAL A 446 19.52 9.86 19.69
C VAL A 446 20.76 9.33 18.94
N ARG A 447 21.96 9.47 19.49
CA ARG A 447 23.24 9.10 18.83
C ARG A 447 23.79 7.72 19.21
N PHE A 448 23.11 6.97 20.10
CA PHE A 448 23.52 5.63 20.51
C PHE A 448 22.48 4.57 20.18
#